data_03c5972495cb5bb003e86c9e1dd22ef6
#
_entry.id   03c5972495cb5bb003e86c9e1dd22ef6
#
_cell.length_a   1.000
_cell.length_b   1.000
_cell.length_c   1.000
_cell.angle_alpha   90.00
_cell.angle_beta   90.00
_cell.angle_gamma   90.00
#
_symmetry.space_group_name_H-M   'P 1'
#
loop_
_entity.id
_entity.type
_entity.pdbx_description
1 polymer ?
#
loop_
_entity_poly.entity_id
_entity_poly.type
_entity_poly.pdbx_seq_one_letter_code
_entity_poly.pdbx_strand_id
1 'polypeptide(L)'
;MTHNSQLTTQNLSIHWFRRDLRLQDNAALYHALKSGLPVLPIFIFDTNILDELKEKDASLTDDKRVTFIHQEITRLKNELNTLGSDLVVFYGKPFDVWNEIIKIYSVKKVFTNHDYEPYANKRDEQLKLLLNEHAIEFSTYKDQVIFEKDEVTKDDGKPYTVF
;
A
#
# COMPACT_ATOMS: atom_id res chain seq x y z
N MET A 1 -1.02 -22.42 -14.49
CA MET A 1 -1.86 -21.31 -14.97
C MET A 1 -3.32 -21.34 -14.44
N THR A 2 -3.62 -21.97 -13.33
CA THR A 2 -5.01 -22.22 -12.87
C THR A 2 -5.42 -21.47 -11.59
N HIS A 3 -4.53 -20.68 -10.98
CA HIS A 3 -4.85 -19.95 -9.74
C HIS A 3 -5.50 -18.57 -9.96
N ASN A 4 -5.37 -17.97 -11.13
CA ASN A 4 -5.82 -16.59 -11.37
C ASN A 4 -7.32 -16.46 -11.74
N SER A 5 -7.95 -17.52 -12.26
CA SER A 5 -9.36 -17.43 -12.71
C SER A 5 -10.38 -17.50 -11.56
N GLN A 6 -10.03 -18.03 -10.39
CA GLN A 6 -10.94 -18.10 -9.24
C GLN A 6 -11.00 -16.78 -8.46
N LEU A 7 -9.95 -15.97 -8.45
CA LEU A 7 -9.89 -14.70 -7.74
C LEU A 7 -10.72 -13.58 -8.39
N THR A 8 -11.06 -13.72 -9.68
CA THR A 8 -11.82 -12.70 -10.42
C THR A 8 -13.31 -12.67 -10.08
N THR A 9 -13.86 -13.78 -9.57
CA THR A 9 -15.29 -13.90 -9.23
C THR A 9 -15.58 -13.90 -7.74
N GLN A 10 -14.60 -14.20 -6.90
CA GLN A 10 -14.75 -14.24 -5.46
C GLN A 10 -14.56 -12.85 -4.84
N ASN A 11 -15.45 -12.48 -3.91
CA ASN A 11 -15.24 -11.28 -3.09
C ASN A 11 -13.95 -11.38 -2.28
N LEU A 12 -13.10 -10.36 -2.36
CA LEU A 12 -11.83 -10.35 -1.67
C LEU A 12 -11.56 -8.98 -1.01
N SER A 13 -10.62 -8.98 -0.10
CA SER A 13 -9.98 -7.78 0.42
C SER A 13 -8.58 -7.64 -0.16
N ILE A 14 -8.11 -6.41 -0.27
CA ILE A 14 -6.75 -6.11 -0.71
C ILE A 14 -5.97 -5.55 0.48
N HIS A 15 -4.75 -6.06 0.68
CA HIS A 15 -3.74 -5.39 1.48
C HIS A 15 -2.72 -4.72 0.57
N TRP A 16 -2.66 -3.40 0.59
CA TRP A 16 -1.74 -2.63 -0.23
C TRP A 16 -0.49 -2.26 0.56
N PHE A 17 0.60 -3.02 0.30
CA PHE A 17 1.92 -2.72 0.82
C PHE A 17 2.47 -1.43 0.19
N ARG A 18 3.13 -0.60 1.00
CA ARG A 18 3.78 0.64 0.55
C ARG A 18 5.21 0.73 1.08
N ARG A 19 5.44 1.41 2.21
CA ARG A 19 6.75 1.49 2.89
C ARG A 19 6.96 0.35 3.90
N ASP A 20 5.92 -0.32 4.26
CA ASP A 20 5.77 -1.33 5.31
C ASP A 20 6.02 -2.76 4.79
N LEU A 21 7.13 -2.97 4.07
CA LEU A 21 7.45 -4.21 3.34
C LEU A 21 7.81 -5.38 4.29
N ARG A 22 6.86 -5.75 5.17
CA ARG A 22 7.02 -6.83 6.16
C ARG A 22 5.69 -7.51 6.45
N LEU A 23 5.74 -8.78 6.84
CA LEU A 23 4.56 -9.55 7.25
C LEU A 23 4.31 -9.47 8.77
N GLN A 24 5.38 -9.42 9.57
CA GLN A 24 5.27 -9.33 11.02
C GLN A 24 5.00 -7.88 11.44
N ASP A 25 4.21 -7.74 12.52
CA ASP A 25 3.93 -6.44 13.14
C ASP A 25 3.43 -5.39 12.13
N ASN A 26 2.48 -5.79 11.26
CA ASN A 26 1.86 -4.94 10.24
C ASN A 26 0.38 -4.79 10.55
N ALA A 27 -0.02 -3.59 11.00
CA ALA A 27 -1.37 -3.32 11.50
C ALA A 27 -2.43 -3.53 10.41
N ALA A 28 -2.25 -2.98 9.21
CA ALA A 28 -3.22 -3.12 8.13
C ALA A 28 -3.34 -4.57 7.64
N LEU A 29 -2.23 -5.30 7.55
CA LEU A 29 -2.26 -6.73 7.18
C LEU A 29 -3.02 -7.55 8.23
N TYR A 30 -2.79 -7.29 9.52
CA TYR A 30 -3.54 -7.94 10.59
C TYR A 30 -5.05 -7.73 10.42
N HIS A 31 -5.50 -6.51 10.19
CA HIS A 31 -6.91 -6.20 9.99
C HIS A 31 -7.47 -6.78 8.69
N ALA A 32 -6.68 -6.81 7.61
CA ALA A 32 -7.04 -7.47 6.37
C ALA A 32 -7.32 -8.95 6.59
N LEU A 33 -6.42 -9.67 7.27
CA LEU A 33 -6.57 -11.10 7.60
C LEU A 33 -7.76 -11.37 8.53
N LYS A 34 -8.17 -10.41 9.36
CA LYS A 34 -9.36 -10.50 10.22
C LYS A 34 -10.67 -10.10 9.53
N SER A 35 -10.63 -9.64 8.28
CA SER A 35 -11.80 -9.15 7.55
C SER A 35 -12.85 -10.21 7.21
N GLY A 36 -12.49 -11.50 7.32
CA GLY A 36 -13.32 -12.64 6.90
C GLY A 36 -13.35 -12.88 5.40
N LEU A 37 -12.55 -12.14 4.61
CA LEU A 37 -12.41 -12.29 3.17
C LEU A 37 -11.01 -12.81 2.82
N PRO A 38 -10.84 -13.53 1.70
CA PRO A 38 -9.51 -13.79 1.16
C PRO A 38 -8.76 -12.48 0.94
N VAL A 39 -7.48 -12.47 1.32
CA VAL A 39 -6.62 -11.28 1.19
C VAL A 39 -5.74 -11.41 -0.03
N LEU A 40 -5.78 -10.42 -0.93
CA LEU A 40 -4.84 -10.27 -2.03
C LEU A 40 -3.81 -9.20 -1.64
N PRO A 41 -2.57 -9.59 -1.33
CA PRO A 41 -1.48 -8.65 -1.14
C PRO A 41 -1.07 -8.04 -2.48
N ILE A 42 -0.94 -6.71 -2.51
CA ILE A 42 -0.45 -5.99 -3.69
C ILE A 42 0.66 -5.01 -3.34
N PHE A 43 1.49 -4.69 -4.33
CA PHE A 43 2.40 -3.56 -4.31
C PHE A 43 2.32 -2.80 -5.64
N ILE A 44 2.42 -1.47 -5.60
CA ILE A 44 2.42 -0.62 -6.80
C ILE A 44 3.73 0.15 -6.84
N PHE A 45 4.54 -0.08 -7.88
CA PHE A 45 5.63 0.83 -8.24
C PHE A 45 5.01 2.12 -8.80
N ASP A 46 4.91 3.14 -7.94
CA ASP A 46 4.27 4.41 -8.24
C ASP A 46 5.16 5.25 -9.16
N THR A 47 4.75 5.43 -10.41
CA THR A 47 5.52 6.18 -11.41
C THR A 47 5.61 7.66 -11.08
N ASN A 48 4.66 8.25 -10.34
CA ASN A 48 4.79 9.65 -9.92
C ASN A 48 6.01 9.85 -9.00
N ILE A 49 6.30 8.87 -8.12
CA ILE A 49 7.48 8.88 -7.25
C ILE A 49 8.74 8.56 -8.07
N LEU A 50 8.68 7.53 -8.93
CA LEU A 50 9.83 7.08 -9.71
C LEU A 50 10.28 8.11 -10.74
N ASP A 51 9.35 8.80 -11.39
CA ASP A 51 9.65 9.83 -12.38
C ASP A 51 10.25 11.09 -11.70
N GLU A 52 9.74 11.49 -10.54
CA GLU A 52 10.34 12.57 -9.74
C GLU A 52 11.79 12.25 -9.33
N LEU A 53 12.10 10.99 -9.03
CA LEU A 53 13.46 10.57 -8.72
C LEU A 53 14.38 10.69 -9.93
N LYS A 54 13.91 10.32 -11.13
CA LYS A 54 14.67 10.44 -12.38
C LYS A 54 14.91 11.90 -12.78
N GLU A 55 13.93 12.79 -12.56
CA GLU A 55 14.07 14.22 -12.86
C GLU A 55 15.10 14.90 -11.96
N LYS A 56 15.17 14.51 -10.68
CA LYS A 56 16.13 15.07 -9.72
C LYS A 56 17.59 14.68 -10.00
N ASP A 57 17.81 13.55 -10.63
CA ASP A 57 19.15 13.09 -10.99
C ASP A 57 19.13 12.20 -12.24
N ALA A 58 19.20 12.84 -13.41
CA ALA A 58 19.22 12.17 -14.72
C ALA A 58 20.48 11.29 -14.94
N SER A 59 21.51 11.40 -14.08
CA SER A 59 22.71 10.56 -14.13
C SER A 59 22.51 9.21 -13.46
N LEU A 60 21.45 9.02 -12.67
CA LEU A 60 21.15 7.77 -11.97
C LEU A 60 20.49 6.76 -12.91
N THR A 61 21.32 6.06 -13.67
CA THR A 61 20.88 4.86 -14.41
C THR A 61 20.54 3.69 -13.47
N ASP A 62 20.96 3.76 -12.20
CA ASP A 62 20.75 2.73 -11.17
C ASP A 62 20.50 3.39 -9.80
N ASP A 63 19.24 3.74 -9.51
CA ASP A 63 18.87 4.27 -8.20
C ASP A 63 18.85 3.14 -7.17
N LYS A 64 19.81 3.16 -6.24
CA LYS A 64 19.95 2.17 -5.17
C LYS A 64 18.69 2.00 -4.32
N ARG A 65 17.85 3.03 -4.22
CA ARG A 65 16.56 2.96 -3.50
C ARG A 65 15.58 2.07 -4.26
N VAL A 66 15.49 2.22 -5.58
CA VAL A 66 14.64 1.40 -6.44
C VAL A 66 15.11 -0.05 -6.43
N THR A 67 16.43 -0.27 -6.53
CA THR A 67 17.04 -1.60 -6.43
C THR A 67 16.72 -2.25 -5.08
N PHE A 68 16.86 -1.51 -3.97
CA PHE A 68 16.52 -2.00 -2.64
C PHE A 68 15.03 -2.39 -2.53
N ILE A 69 14.13 -1.52 -2.99
CA ILE A 69 12.68 -1.80 -2.96
C ILE A 69 12.37 -3.07 -3.79
N HIS A 70 12.99 -3.22 -4.96
CA HIS A 70 12.78 -4.40 -5.81
C HIS A 70 13.26 -5.68 -5.10
N GLN A 71 14.40 -5.63 -4.41
CA GLN A 71 14.90 -6.77 -3.62
C GLN A 71 13.94 -7.13 -2.49
N GLU A 72 13.44 -6.14 -1.73
CA GLU A 72 12.50 -6.36 -0.64
C GLU A 72 11.14 -6.89 -1.13
N ILE A 73 10.64 -6.40 -2.26
CA ILE A 73 9.43 -6.94 -2.89
C ILE A 73 9.62 -8.40 -3.32
N THR A 74 10.79 -8.73 -3.88
CA THR A 74 11.12 -10.11 -4.25
C THR A 74 11.20 -11.02 -3.01
N ARG A 75 11.82 -10.55 -1.93
CA ARG A 75 11.90 -11.26 -0.65
C ARG A 75 10.50 -11.50 -0.08
N LEU A 76 9.68 -10.45 -0.01
CA LEU A 76 8.31 -10.51 0.51
C LEU A 76 7.43 -11.46 -0.32
N LYS A 77 7.54 -11.42 -1.65
CA LYS A 77 6.83 -12.35 -2.54
C LYS A 77 7.23 -13.80 -2.28
N ASN A 78 8.52 -14.07 -2.13
CA ASN A 78 9.02 -15.42 -1.84
C ASN A 78 8.50 -15.91 -0.46
N GLU A 79 8.50 -15.04 0.55
CA GLU A 79 7.97 -15.34 1.88
C GLU A 79 6.47 -15.68 1.82
N LEU A 80 5.67 -14.87 1.13
CA LEU A 80 4.24 -15.13 0.90
C LEU A 80 4.00 -16.46 0.17
N ASN A 81 4.82 -16.79 -0.83
CA ASN A 81 4.72 -18.05 -1.56
C ASN A 81 4.96 -19.26 -0.64
N THR A 82 5.85 -19.18 0.33
CA THR A 82 6.04 -20.25 1.32
C THR A 82 4.83 -20.47 2.22
N LEU A 83 4.01 -19.43 2.37
CA LEU A 83 2.76 -19.46 3.17
C LEU A 83 1.52 -19.81 2.30
N GLY A 84 1.71 -20.17 1.03
CA GLY A 84 0.62 -20.51 0.12
C GLY A 84 -0.15 -19.30 -0.42
N SER A 85 0.45 -18.10 -0.35
CA SER A 85 -0.08 -16.84 -0.89
C SER A 85 0.83 -16.28 -1.97
N ASP A 86 0.50 -15.14 -2.55
CA ASP A 86 1.35 -14.43 -3.53
C ASP A 86 1.26 -12.92 -3.33
N LEU A 87 2.21 -12.19 -3.92
CA LEU A 87 2.21 -10.73 -4.01
C LEU A 87 2.04 -10.32 -5.46
N VAL A 88 0.95 -9.62 -5.77
CA VAL A 88 0.73 -9.04 -7.10
C VAL A 88 1.39 -7.67 -7.15
N VAL A 89 2.27 -7.50 -8.14
CA VAL A 89 3.05 -6.27 -8.31
C VAL A 89 2.57 -5.54 -9.55
N PHE A 90 2.24 -4.27 -9.39
CA PHE A 90 1.84 -3.36 -10.46
C PHE A 90 2.90 -2.29 -10.67
N TYR A 91 2.89 -1.69 -11.86
CA TYR A 91 3.70 -0.55 -12.23
C TYR A 91 2.84 0.50 -12.91
N GLY A 92 2.81 1.72 -12.41
CA GLY A 92 2.01 2.79 -12.98
C GLY A 92 1.59 3.85 -11.96
N LYS A 93 0.78 4.79 -12.40
CA LYS A 93 0.16 5.76 -11.48
C LYS A 93 -0.89 5.06 -10.63
N PRO A 94 -0.88 5.20 -9.30
CA PRO A 94 -1.78 4.46 -8.42
C PRO A 94 -3.26 4.58 -8.79
N PHE A 95 -3.71 5.77 -9.19
CA PHE A 95 -5.09 5.99 -9.59
C PHE A 95 -5.49 5.13 -10.81
N ASP A 96 -4.64 5.06 -11.82
CA ASP A 96 -4.89 4.27 -13.03
C ASP A 96 -4.86 2.76 -12.72
N VAL A 97 -3.87 2.34 -11.93
CA VAL A 97 -3.73 0.94 -11.48
C VAL A 97 -4.96 0.50 -10.67
N TRP A 98 -5.47 1.34 -9.76
CA TRP A 98 -6.66 1.02 -8.99
C TRP A 98 -7.93 0.89 -9.86
N ASN A 99 -8.07 1.73 -10.90
CA ASN A 99 -9.17 1.60 -11.87
C ASN A 99 -9.11 0.25 -12.62
N GLU A 100 -7.91 -0.28 -12.88
CA GLU A 100 -7.75 -1.61 -13.47
C GLU A 100 -8.05 -2.72 -12.47
N ILE A 101 -7.53 -2.62 -11.24
CA ILE A 101 -7.77 -3.59 -10.17
C ILE A 101 -9.25 -3.80 -9.92
N ILE A 102 -10.02 -2.72 -9.83
CA ILE A 102 -11.48 -2.76 -9.57
C ILE A 102 -12.24 -3.46 -10.71
N LYS A 103 -11.75 -3.36 -11.95
CA LYS A 103 -12.35 -4.05 -13.10
C LYS A 103 -12.04 -5.55 -13.12
N ILE A 104 -10.86 -5.94 -12.62
CA ILE A 104 -10.38 -7.34 -12.68
C ILE A 104 -10.86 -8.14 -11.47
N TYR A 105 -10.88 -7.55 -10.27
CA TYR A 105 -11.15 -8.25 -9.02
C TYR A 105 -12.43 -7.76 -8.35
N SER A 106 -13.18 -8.67 -7.72
CA SER A 106 -14.36 -8.31 -6.91
C SER A 106 -13.94 -7.82 -5.53
N VAL A 107 -13.33 -6.62 -5.48
CA VAL A 107 -12.81 -6.01 -4.25
C VAL A 107 -13.95 -5.51 -3.38
N LYS A 108 -13.93 -5.83 -2.08
CA LYS A 108 -14.88 -5.31 -1.08
C LYS A 108 -14.24 -4.38 -0.07
N LYS A 109 -12.98 -4.65 0.26
CA LYS A 109 -12.25 -3.87 1.26
C LYS A 109 -10.80 -3.69 0.84
N VAL A 110 -10.25 -2.53 1.14
CA VAL A 110 -8.84 -2.20 0.95
C VAL A 110 -8.24 -1.77 2.27
N PHE A 111 -7.10 -2.34 2.62
CA PHE A 111 -6.36 -2.08 3.85
C PHE A 111 -4.96 -1.60 3.52
N THR A 112 -4.53 -0.54 4.21
CA THR A 112 -3.16 -0.03 4.09
C THR A 112 -2.74 0.69 5.38
N ASN A 113 -1.45 0.80 5.65
CA ASN A 113 -0.95 1.60 6.77
C ASN A 113 -0.86 3.08 6.38
N HIS A 114 -0.88 3.98 7.37
CA HIS A 114 -0.77 5.42 7.12
C HIS A 114 0.57 5.78 6.47
N ASP A 115 0.53 6.77 5.60
CA ASP A 115 1.71 7.45 5.07
C ASP A 115 1.49 8.96 5.28
N TYR A 116 2.50 9.67 5.76
CA TYR A 116 2.37 11.05 6.24
C TYR A 116 2.88 12.08 5.24
N GLU A 117 3.47 11.63 4.14
CA GLU A 117 3.96 12.52 3.09
C GLU A 117 2.82 13.27 2.40
N PRO A 118 2.98 14.55 2.05
CA PRO A 118 1.92 15.33 1.40
C PRO A 118 1.36 14.68 0.13
N TYR A 119 2.23 14.09 -0.69
CA TYR A 119 1.83 13.34 -1.87
C TYR A 119 0.97 12.12 -1.50
N ALA A 120 1.37 11.36 -0.50
CA ALA A 120 0.65 10.17 -0.07
C ALA A 120 -0.74 10.50 0.48
N ASN A 121 -0.86 11.57 1.26
CA ASN A 121 -2.15 12.03 1.77
C ASN A 121 -3.11 12.39 0.62
N LYS A 122 -2.64 13.16 -0.37
CA LYS A 122 -3.44 13.53 -1.55
C LYS A 122 -3.85 12.30 -2.38
N ARG A 123 -2.92 11.37 -2.58
CA ARG A 123 -3.18 10.08 -3.27
C ARG A 123 -4.25 9.27 -2.54
N ASP A 124 -4.15 9.15 -1.22
CA ASP A 124 -5.06 8.37 -0.39
C ASP A 124 -6.47 9.00 -0.35
N GLU A 125 -6.57 10.33 -0.34
CA GLU A 125 -7.85 11.04 -0.48
C GLU A 125 -8.52 10.76 -1.84
N GLN A 126 -7.77 10.84 -2.93
CA GLN A 126 -8.27 10.53 -4.27
C GLN A 126 -8.71 9.07 -4.39
N LEU A 127 -7.90 8.15 -3.85
CA LEU A 127 -8.24 6.74 -3.84
C LEU A 127 -9.50 6.46 -3.02
N LYS A 128 -9.64 7.09 -1.86
CA LYS A 128 -10.85 6.95 -1.03
C LYS A 128 -12.12 7.34 -1.77
N LEU A 129 -12.07 8.43 -2.55
CA LEU A 129 -13.22 8.84 -3.38
C LEU A 129 -13.53 7.78 -4.43
N LEU A 130 -12.53 7.33 -5.19
CA LEU A 130 -12.69 6.29 -6.21
C LEU A 130 -13.28 5.00 -5.63
N LEU A 131 -12.76 4.52 -4.50
CA LEU A 131 -13.22 3.29 -3.88
C LEU A 131 -14.66 3.42 -3.34
N ASN A 132 -15.02 4.58 -2.79
CA ASN A 132 -16.38 4.86 -2.34
C ASN A 132 -17.41 4.85 -3.49
N GLU A 133 -17.06 5.36 -4.67
CA GLU A 133 -17.89 5.31 -5.88
C GLU A 133 -18.23 3.86 -6.29
N HIS A 134 -17.33 2.93 -5.96
CA HIS A 134 -17.49 1.49 -6.23
C HIS A 134 -18.01 0.68 -5.02
N ALA A 135 -18.46 1.34 -3.95
CA ALA A 135 -18.90 0.71 -2.70
C ALA A 135 -17.83 -0.22 -2.08
N ILE A 136 -16.55 0.17 -2.18
CA ILE A 136 -15.39 -0.52 -1.62
C ILE A 136 -14.95 0.22 -0.35
N GLU A 137 -14.87 -0.48 0.77
CA GLU A 137 -14.40 0.08 2.05
C GLU A 137 -12.89 0.32 1.98
N PHE A 138 -12.43 1.53 2.35
CA PHE A 138 -11.02 1.87 2.46
C PHE A 138 -10.65 2.15 3.90
N SER A 139 -9.83 1.29 4.49
CA SER A 139 -9.40 1.34 5.89
C SER A 139 -7.89 1.56 5.99
N THR A 140 -7.50 2.53 6.81
CA THR A 140 -6.10 2.88 7.02
C THR A 140 -5.72 2.79 8.49
N TYR A 141 -4.49 2.41 8.82
CA TYR A 141 -4.04 2.12 10.18
C TYR A 141 -2.72 2.79 10.51
N LYS A 142 -2.57 3.21 11.76
CA LYS A 142 -1.29 3.63 12.30
C LYS A 142 -0.35 2.43 12.42
N ASP A 143 0.89 2.56 11.98
CA ASP A 143 1.84 1.46 11.94
C ASP A 143 3.29 1.91 12.20
N GLN A 144 3.81 2.83 11.39
CA GLN A 144 5.24 3.19 11.39
C GLN A 144 5.66 4.21 12.44
N VAL A 145 4.73 4.72 13.25
CA VAL A 145 4.99 5.72 14.31
C VAL A 145 4.36 5.30 15.61
N ILE A 146 5.02 5.63 16.74
CA ILE A 146 4.47 5.39 18.07
C ILE A 146 3.34 6.36 18.37
N PHE A 147 3.55 7.64 18.06
CA PHE A 147 2.55 8.70 18.21
C PHE A 147 2.25 9.32 16.84
N GLU A 148 0.97 9.55 16.57
CA GLU A 148 0.49 10.04 15.29
C GLU A 148 -0.14 11.43 15.46
N LYS A 149 0.17 12.33 14.51
CA LYS A 149 -0.44 13.66 14.43
C LYS A 149 -0.42 14.39 15.79
N ASP A 150 -1.61 14.62 16.36
CA ASP A 150 -1.81 15.39 17.58
C ASP A 150 -1.93 14.51 18.84
N GLU A 151 -1.52 13.23 18.79
CA GLU A 151 -1.56 12.33 19.96
C GLU A 151 -0.63 12.80 21.10
N VAL A 152 0.45 13.52 20.76
CA VAL A 152 1.34 14.14 21.76
C VAL A 152 1.61 15.58 21.36
N THR A 153 0.95 16.49 22.07
CA THR A 153 1.11 17.93 21.90
C THR A 153 1.35 18.60 23.26
N LYS A 154 1.86 19.84 23.22
CA LYS A 154 1.89 20.73 24.39
C LYS A 154 0.47 21.15 24.77
N ASP A 155 0.30 21.77 25.96
CA ASP A 155 -0.98 22.28 26.41
C ASP A 155 -1.60 23.33 25.46
N ASP A 156 -0.76 23.99 24.64
CA ASP A 156 -1.18 24.94 23.60
C ASP A 156 -1.52 24.27 22.24
N GLY A 157 -1.53 22.93 22.18
CA GLY A 157 -1.83 22.16 20.98
C GLY A 157 -0.68 22.09 19.96
N LYS A 158 0.51 22.63 20.27
CA LYS A 158 1.66 22.61 19.35
C LYS A 158 2.58 21.42 19.62
N PRO A 159 3.30 20.94 18.59
CA PRO A 159 4.28 19.87 18.79
C PRO A 159 5.44 20.32 19.70
N TYR A 160 6.05 19.36 20.40
CA TYR A 160 7.30 19.60 21.11
C TYR A 160 8.43 19.83 20.10
N THR A 161 9.14 20.95 20.23
CA THR A 161 10.22 21.36 19.31
C THR A 161 11.60 21.35 19.95
N VAL A 162 11.67 21.07 21.25
CA VAL A 162 12.94 21.05 22.03
C VAL A 162 12.96 19.78 22.87
N PHE A 163 14.10 19.11 22.84
CA PHE A 163 14.45 17.99 23.69
C PHE A 163 15.21 18.46 24.91
#